data_d5dc870d7d9991c6af7cacd9426430bf
#
_entry.id   d5dc870d7d9991c6af7cacd9426430bf
#
_cell.length_a   1.000
_cell.length_b   1.000
_cell.length_c   1.000
_cell.angle_alpha   90.00
_cell.angle_beta   90.00
_cell.angle_gamma   90.00
#
_symmetry.space_group_name_H-M   'P 1'
#
loop_
_entity.id
_entity.type
_entity.pdbx_description
1 polymer ?
#
loop_
_entity_poly.entity_id
_entity_poly.type
_entity_poly.pdbx_seq_one_letter_code
_entity_poly.pdbx_strand_id
1 'polypeptide(L)'
;VKFELGDHFINGTYGDDDDHLMNGILTQMTKDTELIIVSGKPATMLEKLKAVRKAIPVAIRNNPNLRIIMSVNDFDKYDDELTEREAKNASETDVNSKRYKGITIETLSAWPDDLIVTTLCSMGADGNFFAAVNLQDDEDVIQIDKVSNASELYFFKLLMKADTNIAFGEEAVVLDTRTNPVFKAAEKTISVEPATLTFESTGGTQKVAVTASGEWKASAAPAGFKVVETDEDLTVTAEPNTTGNDKTGTITLTLDADRSKTAKITLTAKKQGGGA
;
A
#
# COMPACT_ATOMS: atom_id res chain seq x y z
N VAL A 1 -11.76 -1.29 -30.54
CA VAL A 1 -11.60 0.14 -30.18
C VAL A 1 -12.15 0.43 -28.79
N LYS A 2 -13.44 0.20 -28.48
CA LYS A 2 -14.02 0.56 -27.17
C LYS A 2 -13.37 -0.17 -25.99
N PHE A 3 -13.10 -1.47 -26.13
CA PHE A 3 -12.44 -2.27 -25.09
C PHE A 3 -10.98 -1.93 -24.93
N GLU A 4 -10.26 -1.75 -26.01
CA GLU A 4 -8.85 -1.33 -26.02
C GLU A 4 -8.68 0.02 -25.36
N LEU A 5 -9.50 1.01 -25.68
CA LEU A 5 -9.45 2.31 -25.05
C LEU A 5 -9.71 2.23 -23.54
N GLY A 6 -10.71 1.43 -23.12
CA GLY A 6 -10.98 1.19 -21.71
C GLY A 6 -9.81 0.53 -20.98
N ASP A 7 -9.13 -0.39 -21.64
CA ASP A 7 -7.94 -1.03 -21.09
C ASP A 7 -6.77 -0.04 -20.95
N HIS A 8 -6.52 0.81 -21.92
CA HIS A 8 -5.51 1.86 -21.83
C HIS A 8 -5.77 2.87 -20.70
N PHE A 9 -7.03 3.24 -20.44
CA PHE A 9 -7.37 4.10 -19.32
C PHE A 9 -7.09 3.45 -17.95
N ILE A 10 -7.16 2.12 -17.86
CA ILE A 10 -6.93 1.38 -16.62
C ILE A 10 -5.48 0.92 -16.51
N ASN A 11 -4.99 0.16 -17.50
CA ASN A 11 -3.74 -0.57 -17.45
C ASN A 11 -2.63 0.03 -18.33
N GLY A 12 -2.93 1.06 -19.12
CA GLY A 12 -2.01 1.60 -20.10
C GLY A 12 -0.67 2.00 -19.51
N THR A 13 0.35 1.93 -20.36
CA THR A 13 1.70 2.45 -20.09
C THR A 13 2.08 3.38 -21.23
N TYR A 14 2.85 4.42 -20.95
CA TYR A 14 3.40 5.30 -21.98
C TYR A 14 4.76 4.78 -22.42
N GLY A 15 4.99 4.71 -23.74
CA GLY A 15 6.22 4.25 -24.35
C GLY A 15 6.40 4.79 -25.77
N ASP A 16 7.40 4.26 -26.48
CA ASP A 16 7.79 4.74 -27.82
C ASP A 16 7.11 3.97 -28.96
N ASP A 17 6.18 3.06 -28.66
CA ASP A 17 5.46 2.25 -29.64
C ASP A 17 3.95 2.55 -29.67
N ASP A 18 3.29 2.05 -30.72
CA ASP A 18 1.87 2.33 -30.98
C ASP A 18 0.91 1.69 -29.94
N ASP A 19 1.39 0.76 -29.10
CA ASP A 19 0.60 0.08 -28.08
C ASP A 19 0.73 0.75 -26.69
N HIS A 20 1.70 1.68 -26.52
CA HIS A 20 1.99 2.36 -25.25
C HIS A 20 1.67 3.86 -25.33
N LEU A 21 0.40 4.17 -25.54
CA LEU A 21 -0.05 5.53 -25.88
C LEU A 21 -0.17 6.48 -24.68
N MET A 22 -0.52 5.95 -23.50
CA MET A 22 -0.76 6.73 -22.27
C MET A 22 -0.61 5.89 -21.02
N ASN A 23 -0.31 6.55 -19.89
CA ASN A 23 -0.36 5.86 -18.61
C ASN A 23 -1.82 5.71 -18.15
N GLY A 24 -2.22 4.48 -17.84
CA GLY A 24 -3.50 4.20 -17.21
C GLY A 24 -3.49 4.52 -15.71
N ILE A 25 -4.68 4.53 -15.11
CA ILE A 25 -4.85 4.90 -13.70
C ILE A 25 -4.02 4.00 -12.75
N LEU A 26 -3.92 2.70 -13.02
CA LEU A 26 -3.11 1.79 -12.21
C LEU A 26 -1.62 2.10 -12.32
N THR A 27 -1.15 2.46 -13.52
CA THR A 27 0.23 2.89 -13.73
C THR A 27 0.54 4.20 -12.98
N GLN A 28 -0.37 5.16 -12.99
CA GLN A 28 -0.22 6.41 -12.21
C GLN A 28 -0.23 6.12 -10.71
N MET A 29 -1.12 5.26 -10.24
CA MET A 29 -1.16 4.85 -8.83
C MET A 29 0.16 4.22 -8.35
N THR A 30 0.90 3.51 -9.20
CA THR A 30 2.20 2.93 -8.79
C THR A 30 3.26 3.99 -8.46
N LYS A 31 3.08 5.21 -8.95
CA LYS A 31 4.00 6.33 -8.71
C LYS A 31 3.64 7.13 -7.45
N ASP A 32 2.45 6.90 -6.91
CA ASP A 32 1.96 7.59 -5.72
C ASP A 32 2.42 6.86 -4.45
N THR A 33 3.11 7.57 -3.57
CA THR A 33 3.66 7.05 -2.31
C THR A 33 2.69 7.18 -1.13
N GLU A 34 1.57 7.88 -1.31
CA GLU A 34 0.60 8.15 -0.24
C GLU A 34 -0.55 7.13 -0.20
N LEU A 35 -0.56 6.18 -1.13
CA LEU A 35 -1.57 5.12 -1.18
C LEU A 35 -1.61 4.30 0.12
N ILE A 36 -2.82 4.05 0.60
CA ILE A 36 -3.04 3.15 1.74
C ILE A 36 -3.03 1.71 1.26
N ILE A 37 -1.89 1.04 1.40
CA ILE A 37 -1.74 -0.35 0.95
C ILE A 37 -2.05 -1.30 2.10
N VAL A 38 -3.04 -2.17 1.89
CA VAL A 38 -3.45 -3.21 2.86
C VAL A 38 -2.50 -4.39 2.76
N SER A 39 -1.83 -4.72 3.86
CA SER A 39 -0.92 -5.86 3.95
C SER A 39 -1.68 -7.17 4.16
N GLY A 40 -1.10 -8.27 3.65
CA GLY A 40 -1.60 -9.63 3.87
C GLY A 40 -2.30 -10.21 2.65
N LYS A 41 -2.57 -11.51 2.72
CA LYS A 41 -3.28 -12.27 1.68
C LYS A 41 -4.48 -12.98 2.31
N PRO A 42 -5.61 -12.27 2.56
CA PRO A 42 -6.81 -12.90 3.05
C PRO A 42 -7.29 -14.00 2.09
N ALA A 43 -7.79 -15.10 2.63
CA ALA A 43 -8.10 -16.28 1.85
C ALA A 43 -9.43 -16.14 1.07
N THR A 44 -10.42 -15.45 1.67
CA THR A 44 -11.76 -15.29 1.10
C THR A 44 -12.02 -13.86 0.64
N MET A 45 -12.96 -13.66 -0.29
CA MET A 45 -13.34 -12.33 -0.74
C MET A 45 -13.95 -11.48 0.37
N LEU A 46 -14.72 -12.09 1.25
CA LEU A 46 -15.27 -11.42 2.43
C LEU A 46 -14.18 -10.92 3.38
N GLU A 47 -13.11 -11.69 3.57
CA GLU A 47 -11.97 -11.25 4.37
C GLU A 47 -11.19 -10.13 3.69
N LYS A 48 -11.02 -10.21 2.35
CA LYS A 48 -10.42 -9.14 1.55
C LYS A 48 -11.20 -7.83 1.71
N LEU A 49 -12.52 -7.87 1.52
CA LEU A 49 -13.39 -6.70 1.67
C LEU A 49 -13.42 -6.17 3.11
N LYS A 50 -13.36 -7.04 4.11
CA LYS A 50 -13.25 -6.65 5.52
C LYS A 50 -11.94 -5.92 5.82
N ALA A 51 -10.82 -6.41 5.28
CA ALA A 51 -9.51 -5.79 5.43
C ALA A 51 -9.47 -4.40 4.77
N VAL A 52 -9.93 -4.30 3.52
CA VAL A 52 -10.04 -3.03 2.79
C VAL A 52 -10.91 -2.03 3.56
N ARG A 53 -12.12 -2.43 3.99
CA ARG A 53 -13.01 -1.53 4.74
C ARG A 53 -12.38 -1.02 6.03
N LYS A 54 -11.61 -1.85 6.73
CA LYS A 54 -10.92 -1.44 7.96
C LYS A 54 -9.86 -0.38 7.70
N ALA A 55 -9.21 -0.43 6.54
CA ALA A 55 -8.17 0.51 6.14
C ALA A 55 -8.71 1.84 5.62
N ILE A 56 -9.99 1.93 5.21
CA ILE A 56 -10.57 3.17 4.72
C ILE A 56 -10.52 4.26 5.81
N PRO A 57 -9.97 5.46 5.51
CA PRO A 57 -9.98 6.59 6.42
C PRO A 57 -11.40 6.92 6.92
N VAL A 58 -11.52 7.25 8.20
CA VAL A 58 -12.83 7.53 8.81
C VAL A 58 -13.51 8.72 8.12
N ALA A 59 -12.73 9.70 7.67
CA ALA A 59 -13.22 10.92 7.00
C ALA A 59 -14.06 10.62 5.75
N ILE A 60 -13.65 9.63 4.93
CA ILE A 60 -14.31 9.31 3.66
C ILE A 60 -15.23 8.09 3.74
N ARG A 61 -15.20 7.34 4.86
CA ARG A 61 -15.86 6.03 4.99
C ARG A 61 -17.36 6.04 4.75
N ASN A 62 -18.01 7.15 5.02
CA ASN A 62 -19.45 7.34 4.86
C ASN A 62 -19.80 8.21 3.64
N ASN A 63 -18.83 8.55 2.79
CA ASN A 63 -19.08 9.34 1.60
C ASN A 63 -19.90 8.52 0.59
N PRO A 64 -21.00 9.05 0.05
CA PRO A 64 -21.86 8.35 -0.92
C PRO A 64 -21.14 8.07 -2.24
N ASN A 65 -20.05 8.78 -2.54
CA ASN A 65 -19.23 8.59 -3.74
C ASN A 65 -18.13 7.55 -3.57
N LEU A 66 -17.99 6.97 -2.36
CA LEU A 66 -17.02 5.90 -2.12
C LEU A 66 -17.41 4.65 -2.90
N ARG A 67 -16.45 4.08 -3.64
CA ARG A 67 -16.63 2.87 -4.44
C ARG A 67 -15.55 1.86 -4.13
N ILE A 68 -15.93 0.60 -4.18
CA ILE A 68 -14.99 -0.53 -4.22
C ILE A 68 -14.91 -0.97 -5.66
N ILE A 69 -13.72 -0.95 -6.24
CA ILE A 69 -13.46 -1.32 -7.63
C ILE A 69 -12.74 -2.66 -7.64
N MET A 70 -13.24 -3.60 -8.43
CA MET A 70 -12.65 -4.92 -8.59
C MET A 70 -12.95 -5.50 -9.98
N SER A 71 -12.33 -6.62 -10.32
CA SER A 71 -12.64 -7.35 -11.55
C SER A 71 -14.02 -8.01 -11.47
N VAL A 72 -14.54 -8.38 -12.64
CA VAL A 72 -15.79 -9.16 -12.72
C VAL A 72 -15.61 -10.52 -12.04
N ASN A 73 -14.49 -11.19 -12.27
CA ASN A 73 -14.20 -12.50 -11.67
C ASN A 73 -14.14 -12.47 -10.15
N ASP A 74 -13.58 -11.40 -9.57
CA ASP A 74 -13.51 -11.24 -8.11
C ASP A 74 -14.89 -10.93 -7.53
N PHE A 75 -15.71 -10.21 -8.27
CA PHE A 75 -17.09 -9.98 -7.87
C PHE A 75 -17.90 -11.28 -7.88
N ASP A 76 -17.75 -12.13 -8.90
CA ASP A 76 -18.40 -13.44 -8.97
C ASP A 76 -18.00 -14.31 -7.78
N LYS A 77 -16.71 -14.36 -7.40
CA LYS A 77 -16.26 -15.05 -6.19
C LYS A 77 -16.93 -14.50 -4.92
N TYR A 78 -17.12 -13.18 -4.84
CA TYR A 78 -17.82 -12.55 -3.71
C TYR A 78 -19.30 -12.95 -3.66
N ASP A 79 -19.97 -12.96 -4.79
CA ASP A 79 -21.38 -13.36 -4.90
C ASP A 79 -21.56 -14.83 -4.55
N ASP A 80 -20.68 -15.72 -5.02
CA ASP A 80 -20.65 -17.13 -4.67
C ASP A 80 -20.48 -17.32 -3.14
N GLU A 81 -19.51 -16.64 -2.51
CA GLU A 81 -19.32 -16.68 -1.06
C GLU A 81 -20.55 -16.21 -0.28
N LEU A 82 -21.31 -15.24 -0.81
CA LEU A 82 -22.57 -14.80 -0.20
C LEU A 82 -23.66 -15.85 -0.33
N THR A 83 -23.73 -16.56 -1.46
CA THR A 83 -24.75 -17.58 -1.74
C THR A 83 -24.49 -18.89 -0.99
N GLU A 84 -23.24 -19.24 -0.71
CA GLU A 84 -22.83 -20.45 0.01
C GLU A 84 -22.97 -20.38 1.53
N ARG A 85 -23.33 -19.24 2.10
CA ARG A 85 -23.51 -19.09 3.55
C ARG A 85 -24.62 -20.01 4.08
N GLU A 86 -24.31 -20.80 5.12
CA GLU A 86 -25.27 -21.75 5.74
C GLU A 86 -26.47 -21.06 6.41
N ALA A 87 -26.32 -19.80 6.86
CA ALA A 87 -27.39 -19.05 7.53
C ALA A 87 -27.93 -17.95 6.62
N LYS A 88 -28.82 -18.30 5.69
CA LYS A 88 -29.55 -17.33 4.87
C LYS A 88 -30.88 -17.00 5.54
N ASN A 89 -31.07 -15.74 5.93
CA ASN A 89 -32.41 -15.21 6.20
C ASN A 89 -33.08 -14.85 4.86
N ALA A 90 -34.43 -14.98 4.79
CA ALA A 90 -35.20 -14.69 3.57
C ALA A 90 -34.98 -13.25 3.05
N SER A 91 -34.55 -12.32 3.88
CA SER A 91 -34.18 -10.95 3.51
C SER A 91 -32.79 -10.83 2.87
N GLU A 92 -31.96 -11.87 2.94
CA GLU A 92 -30.61 -11.85 2.35
C GLU A 92 -30.58 -12.36 0.91
N THR A 93 -31.65 -13.02 0.45
CA THR A 93 -31.84 -13.39 -0.96
C THR A 93 -32.08 -12.17 -1.86
N ASP A 94 -32.49 -11.06 -1.29
CA ASP A 94 -32.66 -9.75 -1.94
C ASP A 94 -31.45 -8.83 -1.73
N VAL A 95 -30.37 -9.33 -1.17
CA VAL A 95 -29.14 -8.55 -0.97
C VAL A 95 -28.61 -8.16 -2.33
N ASN A 96 -28.67 -6.88 -2.59
CA ASN A 96 -27.98 -6.27 -3.71
C ASN A 96 -26.47 -6.54 -3.53
N SER A 97 -25.99 -7.63 -4.13
CA SER A 97 -24.59 -8.07 -4.07
C SER A 97 -23.60 -6.97 -4.50
N LYS A 98 -24.09 -5.98 -5.28
CA LYS A 98 -23.31 -4.79 -5.68
C LYS A 98 -22.99 -3.83 -4.55
N ARG A 99 -23.15 -4.24 -3.29
CA ARG A 99 -22.79 -3.43 -2.12
C ARG A 99 -22.15 -4.26 -1.02
N TYR A 100 -21.08 -3.74 -0.43
CA TYR A 100 -20.51 -4.26 0.78
C TYR A 100 -20.63 -3.25 1.93
N LYS A 101 -21.42 -3.58 2.95
CA LYS A 101 -21.67 -2.71 4.10
C LYS A 101 -22.00 -1.26 3.72
N GLY A 102 -22.84 -1.07 2.72
CA GLY A 102 -23.31 0.23 2.25
C GLY A 102 -22.43 0.88 1.17
N ILE A 103 -21.20 0.41 0.93
CA ILE A 103 -20.33 0.89 -0.13
C ILE A 103 -20.68 0.16 -1.42
N THR A 104 -20.86 0.89 -2.51
CA THR A 104 -21.15 0.31 -3.83
C THR A 104 -19.90 -0.35 -4.40
N ILE A 105 -20.08 -1.53 -4.99
CA ILE A 105 -19.05 -2.25 -5.73
C ILE A 105 -19.22 -1.95 -7.22
N GLU A 106 -18.15 -1.50 -7.85
CA GLU A 106 -18.06 -1.29 -9.29
C GLU A 106 -17.15 -2.34 -9.91
N THR A 107 -17.63 -3.01 -10.93
CA THR A 107 -16.90 -4.05 -11.64
C THR A 107 -16.44 -3.56 -13.00
N LEU A 108 -15.17 -3.74 -13.31
CA LEU A 108 -14.58 -3.34 -14.58
C LEU A 108 -13.96 -4.56 -15.26
N SER A 109 -14.28 -4.76 -16.56
CA SER A 109 -13.80 -5.91 -17.32
C SER A 109 -12.28 -5.90 -17.57
N ALA A 110 -11.69 -4.70 -17.67
CA ALA A 110 -10.25 -4.54 -17.84
C ALA A 110 -9.48 -4.48 -16.50
N TRP A 111 -10.19 -4.59 -15.36
CA TRP A 111 -9.55 -4.54 -14.05
C TRP A 111 -8.86 -5.87 -13.73
N PRO A 112 -7.61 -5.84 -13.25
CA PRO A 112 -6.88 -7.07 -12.89
C PRO A 112 -7.57 -7.85 -11.77
N ASP A 113 -7.60 -9.17 -11.89
CA ASP A 113 -8.05 -10.05 -10.82
C ASP A 113 -7.16 -9.95 -9.59
N ASP A 114 -7.74 -10.22 -8.41
CA ASP A 114 -7.03 -10.17 -7.12
C ASP A 114 -6.47 -8.78 -6.75
N LEU A 115 -6.98 -7.71 -7.39
CA LEU A 115 -6.70 -6.32 -7.08
C LEU A 115 -7.99 -5.59 -6.71
N ILE A 116 -8.08 -5.10 -5.49
CA ILE A 116 -9.20 -4.30 -5.00
C ILE A 116 -8.71 -2.90 -4.69
N VAL A 117 -9.37 -1.90 -5.26
CA VAL A 117 -9.13 -0.49 -4.96
C VAL A 117 -10.41 0.15 -4.43
N THR A 118 -10.28 0.95 -3.39
CA THR A 118 -11.41 1.67 -2.83
C THR A 118 -11.05 3.13 -2.70
N THR A 119 -11.82 3.98 -3.37
CA THR A 119 -11.62 5.43 -3.38
C THR A 119 -12.89 6.16 -3.73
N LEU A 120 -12.87 7.49 -3.69
CA LEU A 120 -13.99 8.32 -4.11
C LEU A 120 -14.08 8.36 -5.64
N CYS A 121 -15.22 7.98 -6.19
CA CYS A 121 -15.50 8.01 -7.62
C CYS A 121 -16.74 8.88 -7.88
N SER A 122 -16.52 10.01 -8.52
CA SER A 122 -17.54 11.00 -8.88
C SER A 122 -17.16 11.65 -10.21
N MET A 123 -18.17 12.09 -10.96
CA MET A 123 -17.96 12.94 -12.14
C MET A 123 -17.67 14.39 -11.78
N GLY A 124 -17.74 14.75 -10.50
CA GLY A 124 -17.48 16.09 -9.99
C GLY A 124 -16.12 16.24 -9.33
N ALA A 125 -15.92 17.38 -8.67
CA ALA A 125 -14.68 17.71 -7.97
C ALA A 125 -14.30 16.77 -6.82
N ASP A 126 -15.25 15.97 -6.34
CA ASP A 126 -15.04 15.00 -5.26
C ASP A 126 -14.51 13.65 -5.75
N GLY A 127 -14.28 13.50 -7.07
CA GLY A 127 -13.70 12.28 -7.63
C GLY A 127 -12.21 12.26 -7.42
N ASN A 128 -11.66 11.07 -7.11
CA ASN A 128 -10.23 10.89 -6.91
C ASN A 128 -9.51 10.38 -8.16
N PHE A 129 -10.23 9.73 -9.08
CA PHE A 129 -9.72 9.32 -10.37
C PHE A 129 -10.08 10.35 -11.44
N PHE A 130 -9.10 10.80 -12.18
CA PHE A 130 -9.26 11.77 -13.26
C PHE A 130 -8.88 11.15 -14.60
N ALA A 131 -9.68 11.47 -15.62
CA ALA A 131 -9.33 11.27 -17.01
C ALA A 131 -9.46 12.62 -17.72
N ALA A 132 -8.36 13.10 -18.28
CA ALA A 132 -8.33 14.28 -19.10
C ALA A 132 -8.35 13.88 -20.58
N VAL A 133 -9.27 14.45 -21.34
CA VAL A 133 -9.40 14.23 -22.78
C VAL A 133 -9.45 15.58 -23.47
N ASN A 134 -8.56 15.82 -24.42
CA ASN A 134 -8.62 17.04 -25.23
C ASN A 134 -9.56 16.80 -26.41
N LEU A 135 -10.73 17.43 -26.36
CA LEU A 135 -11.74 17.37 -27.41
C LEU A 135 -11.93 18.72 -28.13
N GLN A 136 -11.23 19.79 -27.70
CA GLN A 136 -11.62 21.14 -28.04
C GLN A 136 -10.82 21.79 -29.19
N ASP A 137 -9.63 21.27 -29.55
CA ASP A 137 -8.77 21.95 -30.53
C ASP A 137 -8.56 21.17 -31.83
N ASP A 138 -9.16 20.00 -31.98
CA ASP A 138 -8.99 19.18 -33.17
C ASP A 138 -10.28 19.22 -34.00
N GLU A 139 -10.40 20.21 -34.91
CA GLU A 139 -11.40 20.21 -35.99
C GLU A 139 -11.27 18.95 -36.88
N ASP A 140 -10.16 18.20 -36.74
CA ASP A 140 -9.81 16.99 -37.47
C ASP A 140 -9.82 15.71 -36.64
N VAL A 141 -10.63 15.65 -35.57
CA VAL A 141 -10.70 14.46 -34.67
C VAL A 141 -11.08 13.19 -35.43
N ILE A 142 -11.86 13.32 -36.49
CA ILE A 142 -12.24 12.18 -37.34
C ILE A 142 -11.92 12.56 -38.81
N GLN A 143 -10.89 11.95 -39.37
CA GLN A 143 -10.58 12.04 -40.78
C GLN A 143 -11.09 10.80 -41.52
N ILE A 144 -11.87 11.02 -42.59
CA ILE A 144 -12.32 9.97 -43.47
C ILE A 144 -11.85 10.31 -44.86
N ASP A 145 -10.91 9.52 -45.38
CA ASP A 145 -10.36 9.77 -46.70
C ASP A 145 -10.28 8.49 -47.52
N LYS A 146 -10.24 8.64 -48.85
CA LYS A 146 -9.99 7.52 -49.75
C LYS A 146 -8.50 7.14 -49.71
N VAL A 147 -8.20 5.85 -49.72
CA VAL A 147 -6.83 5.34 -49.77
C VAL A 147 -6.13 5.79 -51.06
N SER A 148 -6.88 5.95 -52.17
CA SER A 148 -6.46 6.57 -53.40
C SER A 148 -7.67 7.01 -54.22
N ASN A 149 -7.48 7.94 -55.16
CA ASN A 149 -8.58 8.42 -56.04
C ASN A 149 -9.23 7.31 -56.89
N ALA A 150 -8.55 6.19 -57.11
CA ALA A 150 -9.03 5.02 -57.83
C ALA A 150 -9.53 3.89 -56.94
N SER A 151 -9.50 4.07 -55.60
CA SER A 151 -9.88 3.03 -54.63
C SER A 151 -11.31 3.23 -54.14
N GLU A 152 -12.03 2.13 -53.94
CA GLU A 152 -13.27 2.12 -53.17
C GLU A 152 -13.05 2.02 -51.64
N LEU A 153 -11.77 1.91 -51.20
CA LEU A 153 -11.38 1.78 -49.81
C LEU A 153 -11.24 3.18 -49.20
N TYR A 154 -11.80 3.30 -47.99
CA TYR A 154 -11.68 4.47 -47.12
C TYR A 154 -10.89 4.12 -45.89
N PHE A 155 -10.08 5.06 -45.39
CA PHE A 155 -9.50 4.95 -44.06
C PHE A 155 -10.17 5.91 -43.09
N PHE A 156 -10.25 5.52 -41.86
CA PHE A 156 -10.76 6.33 -40.78
C PHE A 156 -9.61 6.58 -39.81
N LYS A 157 -9.36 7.81 -39.51
CA LYS A 157 -8.35 8.23 -38.54
C LYS A 157 -9.06 8.97 -37.40
N LEU A 158 -8.91 8.46 -36.17
CA LEU A 158 -9.36 9.12 -34.97
C LEU A 158 -8.13 9.52 -34.16
N LEU A 159 -7.99 10.80 -33.86
CA LEU A 159 -6.92 11.33 -33.01
C LEU A 159 -7.54 11.80 -31.68
N MET A 160 -6.98 11.39 -30.59
CA MET A 160 -7.39 11.80 -29.25
C MET A 160 -6.16 11.94 -28.37
N LYS A 161 -6.08 13.02 -27.58
CA LYS A 161 -5.11 13.14 -26.50
C LYS A 161 -5.83 12.84 -25.21
N ALA A 162 -5.34 11.89 -24.46
CA ALA A 162 -5.91 11.51 -23.16
C ALA A 162 -4.81 11.22 -22.16
N ASP A 163 -5.09 11.45 -20.90
CA ASP A 163 -4.23 11.08 -19.78
C ASP A 163 -5.10 10.76 -18.56
N THR A 164 -4.53 10.05 -17.59
CA THR A 164 -5.20 9.71 -16.33
C THR A 164 -4.33 10.10 -15.15
N ASN A 165 -4.95 10.37 -14.02
CA ASN A 165 -4.24 10.62 -12.78
C ASN A 165 -5.11 10.31 -11.55
N ILE A 166 -4.47 10.17 -10.39
CA ILE A 166 -5.09 10.14 -9.07
C ILE A 166 -4.81 11.47 -8.36
N ALA A 167 -5.79 12.01 -7.63
CA ALA A 167 -5.64 13.29 -6.94
C ALA A 167 -5.05 13.15 -5.55
N PHE A 168 -5.56 12.21 -4.75
CA PHE A 168 -5.24 12.05 -3.34
C PHE A 168 -4.97 10.56 -3.04
N GLY A 169 -3.70 10.20 -2.96
CA GLY A 169 -3.30 8.82 -2.63
C GLY A 169 -3.78 8.38 -1.26
N GLU A 170 -3.78 9.28 -0.27
CA GLU A 170 -4.28 9.06 1.08
C GLU A 170 -5.78 8.72 1.17
N GLU A 171 -6.54 8.96 0.12
CA GLU A 171 -7.96 8.57 0.01
C GLU A 171 -8.16 7.29 -0.82
N ALA A 172 -7.10 6.67 -1.27
CA ALA A 172 -7.14 5.43 -2.02
C ALA A 172 -6.58 4.26 -1.23
N VAL A 173 -7.42 3.26 -1.00
CA VAL A 173 -7.05 2.02 -0.32
C VAL A 173 -6.88 0.91 -1.34
N VAL A 174 -5.73 0.27 -1.33
CA VAL A 174 -5.37 -0.79 -2.29
C VAL A 174 -5.08 -2.10 -1.57
N LEU A 175 -5.71 -3.16 -2.00
CA LEU A 175 -5.37 -4.54 -1.63
C LEU A 175 -4.97 -5.30 -2.89
N ASP A 176 -3.70 -5.62 -3.00
CA ASP A 176 -3.13 -6.39 -4.11
C ASP A 176 -2.71 -7.77 -3.60
N THR A 177 -3.50 -8.80 -3.94
CA THR A 177 -3.25 -10.19 -3.53
C THR A 177 -2.73 -11.06 -4.67
N ARG A 178 -2.37 -10.45 -5.81
CA ARG A 178 -1.82 -11.15 -6.97
C ARG A 178 -0.54 -11.92 -6.60
N THR A 179 -0.18 -12.88 -7.41
CA THR A 179 1.06 -13.65 -7.22
C THR A 179 2.30 -12.74 -7.21
N ASN A 180 2.32 -11.75 -8.10
CA ASN A 180 3.34 -10.72 -8.16
C ASN A 180 2.69 -9.34 -7.93
N PRO A 181 2.45 -8.95 -6.67
CA PRO A 181 1.79 -7.70 -6.39
C PRO A 181 2.69 -6.52 -6.78
N VAL A 182 2.10 -5.54 -7.45
CA VAL A 182 2.75 -4.28 -7.79
C VAL A 182 2.62 -3.31 -6.61
N PHE A 183 1.43 -3.27 -5.99
CA PHE A 183 1.19 -2.45 -4.81
C PHE A 183 1.59 -3.23 -3.55
N LYS A 184 2.74 -2.85 -2.98
CA LYS A 184 3.27 -3.49 -1.77
C LYS A 184 3.31 -2.48 -0.65
N ALA A 185 2.73 -2.86 0.50
CA ALA A 185 2.96 -2.07 1.70
C ALA A 185 4.48 -1.99 1.97
N ALA A 186 4.96 -0.82 2.34
CA ALA A 186 6.35 -0.67 2.76
C ALA A 186 6.68 -1.71 3.83
N GLU A 187 7.80 -2.42 3.66
CA GLU A 187 8.24 -3.37 4.68
C GLU A 187 8.53 -2.62 5.96
N LYS A 188 7.85 -3.06 7.01
CA LYS A 188 8.14 -2.54 8.35
C LYS A 188 9.41 -3.19 8.85
N THR A 189 10.44 -2.38 9.06
CA THR A 189 11.76 -2.84 9.48
C THR A 189 12.24 -2.03 10.68
N ILE A 190 13.04 -2.66 11.53
CA ILE A 190 13.83 -2.02 12.56
C ILE A 190 15.17 -2.74 12.67
N SER A 191 16.26 -1.97 12.65
CA SER A 191 17.63 -2.48 12.80
C SER A 191 18.45 -1.56 13.66
N VAL A 192 19.53 -2.07 14.23
CA VAL A 192 20.43 -1.35 15.14
C VAL A 192 21.89 -1.61 14.75
N GLU A 193 22.71 -0.59 14.85
CA GLU A 193 24.15 -0.68 14.59
C GLU A 193 24.93 0.19 15.59
N PRO A 194 25.84 -0.39 16.39
CA PRO A 194 26.15 -1.81 16.53
C PRO A 194 25.10 -2.56 17.37
N ALA A 195 24.90 -3.87 17.10
CA ALA A 195 24.00 -4.72 17.86
C ALA A 195 24.59 -5.26 19.17
N THR A 196 25.88 -4.99 19.44
CA THR A 196 26.56 -5.41 20.67
C THR A 196 27.40 -4.26 21.21
N LEU A 197 27.22 -3.95 22.48
CA LEU A 197 28.00 -2.95 23.21
C LEU A 197 28.80 -3.61 24.31
N THR A 198 30.09 -3.30 24.36
CA THR A 198 31.00 -3.73 25.43
C THR A 198 31.57 -2.51 26.14
N PHE A 199 31.39 -2.46 27.43
CA PHE A 199 31.90 -1.42 28.32
C PHE A 199 33.02 -1.97 29.22
N GLU A 200 33.98 -1.17 29.48
CA GLU A 200 35.01 -1.49 30.48
C GLU A 200 34.41 -1.45 31.90
N SER A 201 35.14 -1.97 32.87
CA SER A 201 34.68 -2.01 34.27
C SER A 201 34.42 -0.61 34.88
N THR A 202 35.03 0.42 34.35
CA THR A 202 34.80 1.83 34.73
C THR A 202 33.46 2.38 34.26
N GLY A 203 32.71 1.62 33.43
CA GLY A 203 31.49 2.10 32.78
C GLY A 203 31.78 2.97 31.56
N GLY A 204 30.80 3.74 31.14
CA GLY A 204 30.91 4.65 30.01
C GLY A 204 29.60 4.78 29.23
N THR A 205 29.63 5.59 28.17
CA THR A 205 28.48 5.85 27.33
C THR A 205 28.82 5.52 25.87
N GLN A 206 27.90 4.79 25.21
CA GLN A 206 27.98 4.47 23.78
C GLN A 206 26.66 4.74 23.12
N LYS A 207 26.70 5.07 21.82
CA LYS A 207 25.49 5.26 20.99
C LYS A 207 25.30 4.10 20.04
N VAL A 208 24.04 3.83 19.75
CA VAL A 208 23.58 2.86 18.76
C VAL A 208 22.69 3.59 17.79
N ALA A 209 23.01 3.58 16.50
CA ALA A 209 22.13 4.08 15.47
C ALA A 209 20.95 3.14 15.28
N VAL A 210 19.74 3.70 15.17
CA VAL A 210 18.51 2.94 14.95
C VAL A 210 17.96 3.33 13.59
N THR A 211 17.80 2.35 12.71
CA THR A 211 17.13 2.53 11.44
C THR A 211 15.77 1.82 11.52
N ALA A 212 14.69 2.60 11.52
CA ALA A 212 13.34 2.08 11.64
C ALA A 212 12.40 2.70 10.59
N SER A 213 11.42 1.94 10.14
CA SER A 213 10.39 2.39 9.20
C SER A 213 9.25 3.18 9.87
N GLY A 214 9.40 3.59 11.12
CA GLY A 214 8.43 4.35 11.90
C GLY A 214 8.84 4.48 13.37
N GLU A 215 7.95 4.99 14.20
CA GLU A 215 8.20 5.15 15.65
C GLU A 215 8.48 3.81 16.33
N TRP A 216 9.38 3.82 17.29
CA TRP A 216 9.81 2.63 18.02
C TRP A 216 10.05 2.95 19.50
N LYS A 217 10.10 1.91 20.30
CA LYS A 217 10.38 2.00 21.75
C LYS A 217 11.36 0.94 22.17
N ALA A 218 12.26 1.31 23.10
CA ALA A 218 13.13 0.35 23.74
C ALA A 218 12.45 -0.28 24.98
N SER A 219 12.85 -1.50 25.30
CA SER A 219 12.51 -2.12 26.58
C SER A 219 13.17 -1.39 27.75
N ALA A 220 12.69 -1.63 28.97
CA ALA A 220 13.37 -1.14 30.17
C ALA A 220 14.86 -1.49 30.18
N ALA A 221 15.68 -0.59 30.65
CA ALA A 221 17.13 -0.79 30.77
C ALA A 221 17.42 -1.93 31.76
N PRO A 222 18.35 -2.85 31.43
CA PRO A 222 18.83 -3.86 32.37
C PRO A 222 19.56 -3.23 33.57
N ALA A 223 19.63 -3.96 34.66
CA ALA A 223 20.31 -3.49 35.87
C ALA A 223 21.78 -3.11 35.60
N GLY A 224 22.20 -1.92 36.02
CA GLY A 224 23.54 -1.37 35.81
C GLY A 224 23.71 -0.65 34.48
N PHE A 225 22.63 -0.48 33.71
CA PHE A 225 22.60 0.31 32.47
C PHE A 225 21.50 1.36 32.52
N LYS A 226 21.73 2.48 31.84
CA LYS A 226 20.73 3.52 31.57
C LYS A 226 20.58 3.70 30.08
N VAL A 227 19.37 4.00 29.64
CA VAL A 227 19.01 4.14 28.23
C VAL A 227 18.30 5.47 28.02
N VAL A 228 18.69 6.19 27.00
CA VAL A 228 18.04 7.42 26.52
C VAL A 228 17.74 7.25 25.05
N GLU A 229 16.49 7.39 24.69
CA GLU A 229 15.98 7.28 23.32
C GLU A 229 15.93 8.66 22.66
N THR A 230 16.28 8.71 21.39
CA THR A 230 16.00 9.82 20.47
C THR A 230 15.35 9.21 19.22
N ASP A 231 14.91 10.01 18.28
CA ASP A 231 14.22 9.50 17.08
C ASP A 231 15.11 8.56 16.22
N GLU A 232 16.42 8.79 16.21
CA GLU A 232 17.37 8.07 15.35
C GLU A 232 18.42 7.27 16.11
N ASP A 233 18.59 7.54 17.41
CA ASP A 233 19.68 6.99 18.22
C ASP A 233 19.18 6.46 19.57
N LEU A 234 19.84 5.41 20.03
CA LEU A 234 19.76 4.94 21.42
C LEU A 234 21.10 5.18 22.12
N THR A 235 21.10 5.99 23.17
CA THR A 235 22.28 6.19 24.02
C THR A 235 22.23 5.27 25.20
N VAL A 236 23.24 4.40 25.35
CA VAL A 236 23.38 3.44 26.47
C VAL A 236 24.55 3.87 27.35
N THR A 237 24.31 4.03 28.64
CA THR A 237 25.30 4.32 29.65
C THR A 237 25.41 3.14 30.61
N ALA A 238 26.59 2.56 30.73
CA ALA A 238 26.90 1.54 31.75
C ALA A 238 27.45 2.21 33.01
N GLU A 239 26.92 1.80 34.16
CA GLU A 239 27.45 2.17 35.47
C GLU A 239 28.75 1.39 35.73
N PRO A 240 29.68 1.90 36.58
CA PRO A 240 30.89 1.16 36.95
C PRO A 240 30.57 -0.24 37.51
N ASN A 241 31.23 -1.25 36.97
CA ASN A 241 31.07 -2.62 37.44
C ASN A 241 32.18 -2.97 38.43
N THR A 242 31.90 -2.84 39.72
CA THR A 242 32.80 -3.16 40.80
C THR A 242 32.73 -4.63 41.22
N THR A 243 31.98 -5.46 40.51
CA THR A 243 31.82 -6.89 40.85
C THR A 243 32.88 -7.74 40.17
N GLY A 244 33.13 -8.93 40.70
CA GLY A 244 34.06 -9.90 40.09
C GLY A 244 33.53 -10.63 38.87
N ASN A 245 32.31 -10.33 38.39
CA ASN A 245 31.69 -10.93 37.23
C ASN A 245 31.25 -9.89 36.23
N ASP A 246 31.24 -10.26 34.94
CA ASP A 246 30.69 -9.41 33.88
C ASP A 246 29.17 -9.23 34.12
N LYS A 247 28.69 -7.99 33.93
CA LYS A 247 27.24 -7.72 33.89
C LYS A 247 26.80 -7.74 32.44
N THR A 248 25.80 -8.55 32.16
CA THR A 248 25.21 -8.65 30.81
C THR A 248 23.75 -8.28 30.83
N GLY A 249 23.26 -7.79 29.69
CA GLY A 249 21.85 -7.45 29.52
C GLY A 249 21.47 -7.39 28.06
N THR A 250 20.19 -7.30 27.81
CA THR A 250 19.65 -7.13 26.46
C THR A 250 18.60 -6.04 26.47
N ILE A 251 18.68 -5.12 25.50
CA ILE A 251 17.64 -4.15 25.19
C ILE A 251 16.95 -4.62 23.92
N THR A 252 15.64 -4.66 23.94
CA THR A 252 14.82 -4.98 22.75
C THR A 252 14.11 -3.71 22.30
N LEU A 253 14.35 -3.32 21.06
CA LEU A 253 13.62 -2.24 20.40
C LEU A 253 12.42 -2.86 19.66
N THR A 254 11.26 -2.23 19.74
CA THR A 254 10.02 -2.73 19.13
C THR A 254 9.40 -1.62 18.33
N LEU A 255 9.04 -1.91 17.08
CA LEU A 255 8.37 -0.96 16.21
C LEU A 255 6.90 -0.78 16.66
N ASP A 256 6.46 0.46 16.88
CA ASP A 256 5.10 0.72 17.36
C ASP A 256 4.01 0.29 16.36
N ALA A 257 4.28 0.50 15.07
CA ALA A 257 3.35 0.13 13.99
C ALA A 257 3.26 -1.38 13.73
N ASP A 258 4.24 -2.18 14.17
CA ASP A 258 4.24 -3.65 14.07
C ASP A 258 5.11 -4.26 15.18
N ARG A 259 4.47 -4.65 16.26
CA ARG A 259 5.15 -5.21 17.44
C ARG A 259 5.85 -6.56 17.21
N SER A 260 5.64 -7.18 16.06
CA SER A 260 6.39 -8.39 15.67
C SER A 260 7.81 -8.05 15.18
N LYS A 261 8.04 -6.79 14.77
CA LYS A 261 9.33 -6.30 14.29
C LYS A 261 10.16 -5.76 15.46
N THR A 262 11.23 -6.44 15.76
CA THR A 262 12.11 -6.09 16.89
C THR A 262 13.56 -6.17 16.48
N ALA A 263 14.38 -5.32 17.11
CA ALA A 263 15.84 -5.40 17.07
C ALA A 263 16.37 -5.56 18.48
N LYS A 264 17.52 -6.23 18.65
CA LYS A 264 18.10 -6.51 19.96
C LYS A 264 19.52 -5.96 20.04
N ILE A 265 19.84 -5.37 21.20
CA ILE A 265 21.17 -4.91 21.53
C ILE A 265 21.65 -5.73 22.73
N THR A 266 22.79 -6.40 22.57
CA THR A 266 23.43 -7.13 23.66
C THR A 266 24.44 -6.22 24.36
N LEU A 267 24.36 -6.14 25.68
CA LEU A 267 25.21 -5.31 26.53
C LEU A 267 26.12 -6.18 27.39
N THR A 268 27.35 -5.77 27.51
CA THR A 268 28.34 -6.37 28.43
C THR A 268 29.15 -5.30 29.11
N ALA A 269 29.12 -5.20 30.44
CA ALA A 269 30.03 -4.41 31.22
C ALA A 269 31.04 -5.36 31.91
N LYS A 270 32.28 -5.27 31.52
CA LYS A 270 33.36 -6.14 32.00
C LYS A 270 33.52 -6.05 33.51
N LYS A 271 33.88 -7.16 34.13
CA LYS A 271 34.23 -7.23 35.54
C LYS A 271 35.44 -6.36 35.84
N GLN A 272 35.56 -5.85 37.07
CA GLN A 272 36.74 -5.19 37.52
C GLN A 272 37.90 -6.24 37.53
N GLY A 273 38.96 -5.92 36.74
CA GLY A 273 40.17 -6.75 36.76
C GLY A 273 40.74 -6.78 38.20
N GLY A 274 40.98 -7.94 38.74
CA GLY A 274 41.71 -8.07 39.99
C GLY A 274 43.09 -7.49 39.77
N GLY A 275 43.38 -6.37 40.42
CA GLY A 275 44.76 -5.86 40.49
C GLY A 275 45.66 -6.94 41.05
N ALA A 276 46.71 -7.29 40.31
CA ALA A 276 47.75 -8.17 40.79
C ALA A 276 48.57 -7.41 41.84
#